data_f1436d2fa57ab788b4f78f0d9a1f4476
#
_entry.id   f1436d2fa57ab788b4f78f0d9a1f4476
#
_cell.length_a   1.000
_cell.length_b   1.000
_cell.length_c   1.000
_cell.angle_alpha   90.00
_cell.angle_beta   90.00
_cell.angle_gamma   90.00
#
_symmetry.space_group_name_H-M   'P 1'
#
loop_
_entity.id
_entity.type
_entity.pdbx_description
1 polymer ?
#
loop_
_entity_poly.entity_id
_entity_poly.type
_entity_poly.pdbx_seq_one_letter_code
_entity_poly.pdbx_strand_id
1 'polypeptide(L)'
;MRLKAAALVAGGLGAAALARLGGRAVVARSERRLNPIGSPPPYRPSDRAREIHARSTVVDLHADSLLWGRDLLVRGHRGHVDLPRLVEGGTAIQVFAVTTKVPRNLNIERNDDRSDDILLVAIARGWPPPTWRSLLARAEHQAGRLQGFADRSSGRLALIRSRADLETFLARRVADPGIVGGILAIEGAHALDGDPANLDRLVAAGYRMVAPTHFFDNDFAGSAHGVEGGGLTPIGRELIGRLEGASVIVDLAHASSRTIDDVLSMATRPVVASHTGVRGTADNGRNLSDEQLRGIAATGGMVGIGFWPTATGGEDAASIGRAIAYAAGVIGVEHVGLGSDFDGAVPVPFDASGLALVTEALLAQGFDEAAIGRIMGGNAIYLLRQCLPA
;
A
#
# COMPACT_ATOMS: atom_id res chain seq x y z
N MET A 1 34.26 14.25 -41.56
CA MET A 1 33.66 13.10 -40.85
C MET A 1 33.23 13.41 -39.42
N ARG A 2 33.99 14.20 -38.63
CA ARG A 2 33.65 14.50 -37.20
C ARG A 2 32.37 15.34 -36.99
N LEU A 3 32.03 16.28 -37.88
CA LEU A 3 30.82 17.12 -37.76
C LEU A 3 29.50 16.37 -38.00
N LYS A 4 29.49 15.35 -38.89
CA LYS A 4 28.31 14.52 -39.16
C LYS A 4 27.98 13.56 -38.00
N ALA A 5 29.00 13.04 -37.32
CA ALA A 5 28.82 12.20 -36.14
C ALA A 5 28.26 12.97 -34.94
N ALA A 6 28.73 14.21 -34.72
CA ALA A 6 28.21 15.06 -33.65
C ALA A 6 26.72 15.47 -33.85
N ALA A 7 26.31 15.74 -35.11
CA ALA A 7 24.93 16.06 -35.45
C ALA A 7 23.98 14.84 -35.30
N LEU A 8 24.45 13.62 -35.63
CA LEU A 8 23.70 12.38 -35.43
C LEU A 8 23.53 12.03 -33.94
N VAL A 9 24.57 12.24 -33.12
CA VAL A 9 24.51 12.02 -31.68
C VAL A 9 23.60 13.06 -31.01
N ALA A 10 23.67 14.34 -31.41
CA ALA A 10 22.78 15.39 -30.90
C ALA A 10 21.33 15.17 -31.31
N GLY A 11 21.05 14.71 -32.54
CA GLY A 11 19.73 14.34 -33.03
C GLY A 11 19.16 13.13 -32.29
N GLY A 12 19.97 12.10 -32.05
CA GLY A 12 19.59 10.91 -31.28
C GLY A 12 19.28 11.23 -29.81
N LEU A 13 20.07 12.06 -29.16
CA LEU A 13 19.84 12.53 -27.80
C LEU A 13 18.57 13.39 -27.69
N GLY A 14 18.31 14.25 -28.67
CA GLY A 14 17.09 15.04 -28.75
C GLY A 14 15.82 14.19 -28.92
N ALA A 15 15.86 13.19 -29.81
CA ALA A 15 14.74 12.26 -30.01
C ALA A 15 14.48 11.39 -28.77
N ALA A 16 15.52 10.90 -28.13
CA ALA A 16 15.39 10.14 -26.89
C ALA A 16 14.85 10.97 -25.73
N ALA A 17 15.24 12.25 -25.61
CA ALA A 17 14.72 13.17 -24.63
C ALA A 17 13.24 13.50 -24.87
N LEU A 18 12.81 13.74 -26.12
CA LEU A 18 11.42 13.96 -26.50
C LEU A 18 10.56 12.73 -26.24
N ALA A 19 11.04 11.52 -26.56
CA ALA A 19 10.34 10.27 -26.27
C ALA A 19 10.15 10.06 -24.76
N ARG A 20 11.18 10.38 -23.95
CA ARG A 20 11.08 10.32 -22.48
C ARG A 20 10.10 11.36 -21.91
N LEU A 21 10.09 12.59 -22.43
CA LEU A 21 9.13 13.62 -22.02
C LEU A 21 7.71 13.22 -22.39
N GLY A 22 7.49 12.70 -23.59
CA GLY A 22 6.19 12.16 -24.03
C GLY A 22 5.73 10.99 -23.13
N GLY A 23 6.59 10.04 -22.85
CA GLY A 23 6.30 8.91 -21.94
C GLY A 23 5.93 9.36 -20.54
N ARG A 24 6.66 10.33 -19.97
CA ARG A 24 6.34 10.92 -18.66
C ARG A 24 4.98 11.62 -18.64
N ALA A 25 4.63 12.33 -19.70
CA ALA A 25 3.33 12.97 -19.83
C ALA A 25 2.19 11.96 -19.93
N VAL A 26 2.39 10.84 -20.65
CA VAL A 26 1.41 9.73 -20.70
C VAL A 26 1.20 9.12 -19.33
N VAL A 27 2.26 8.77 -18.60
CA VAL A 27 2.16 8.24 -17.24
C VAL A 27 1.43 9.21 -16.31
N ALA A 28 1.76 10.51 -16.36
CA ALA A 28 1.09 11.52 -15.55
C ALA A 28 -0.40 11.71 -15.91
N ARG A 29 -0.78 11.50 -17.18
CA ARG A 29 -2.19 11.50 -17.59
C ARG A 29 -2.92 10.26 -17.10
N SER A 30 -2.28 9.09 -17.19
CA SER A 30 -2.82 7.83 -16.67
C SER A 30 -3.03 7.91 -15.16
N GLU A 31 -2.04 8.39 -14.40
CA GLU A 31 -2.15 8.62 -12.96
C GLU A 31 -3.39 9.45 -12.59
N ARG A 32 -3.58 10.61 -13.25
CA ARG A 32 -4.76 11.47 -13.01
C ARG A 32 -6.09 10.79 -13.31
N ARG A 33 -6.12 9.97 -14.37
CA ARG A 33 -7.34 9.26 -14.77
C ARG A 33 -7.69 8.12 -13.83
N LEU A 34 -6.67 7.42 -13.34
CA LEU A 34 -6.83 6.19 -12.56
C LEU A 34 -6.98 6.49 -11.06
N ASN A 35 -6.51 7.64 -10.59
CA ASN A 35 -6.59 8.07 -9.19
C ASN A 35 -7.47 9.34 -9.04
N PRO A 36 -8.77 9.27 -9.35
CA PRO A 36 -9.67 10.40 -9.14
C PRO A 36 -10.03 10.55 -7.67
N ILE A 37 -10.28 11.79 -7.25
CA ILE A 37 -10.77 12.17 -5.93
C ILE A 37 -12.23 12.59 -6.07
N GLY A 38 -13.12 12.01 -5.26
CA GLY A 38 -14.56 12.32 -5.28
C GLY A 38 -14.85 13.76 -4.84
N SER A 39 -14.22 14.22 -3.77
CA SER A 39 -14.33 15.59 -3.27
C SER A 39 -12.94 16.20 -3.10
N PRO A 40 -12.63 17.31 -3.79
CA PRO A 40 -11.35 17.99 -3.62
C PRO A 40 -11.31 18.78 -2.30
N PRO A 41 -10.09 19.07 -1.77
CA PRO A 41 -9.95 19.96 -0.60
C PRO A 41 -10.46 21.38 -0.92
N PRO A 42 -10.86 22.19 0.09
CA PRO A 42 -10.66 21.95 1.53
C PRO A 42 -11.74 21.06 2.15
N TYR A 43 -11.31 20.09 2.96
CA TYR A 43 -12.22 19.22 3.73
C TYR A 43 -12.71 19.91 4.99
N ARG A 44 -13.94 19.59 5.41
CA ARG A 44 -14.60 20.26 6.54
C ARG A 44 -15.21 19.26 7.52
N PRO A 45 -14.39 18.45 8.22
CA PRO A 45 -14.90 17.66 9.35
C PRO A 45 -15.35 18.59 10.47
N SER A 46 -16.23 18.09 11.36
CA SER A 46 -16.68 18.83 12.54
C SER A 46 -15.52 19.19 13.49
N ASP A 47 -15.72 20.17 14.36
CA ASP A 47 -14.71 20.53 15.37
C ASP A 47 -14.38 19.33 16.26
N ARG A 48 -15.40 18.56 16.65
CA ARG A 48 -15.23 17.34 17.44
C ARG A 48 -14.35 16.29 16.73
N ALA A 49 -14.59 16.06 15.44
CA ALA A 49 -13.77 15.14 14.66
C ALA A 49 -12.33 15.63 14.54
N ARG A 50 -12.12 16.93 14.30
CA ARG A 50 -10.77 17.53 14.26
C ARG A 50 -10.00 17.37 15.57
N GLU A 51 -10.68 17.61 16.71
CA GLU A 51 -10.06 17.46 18.04
C GLU A 51 -9.61 16.03 18.31
N ILE A 52 -10.47 15.04 18.03
CA ILE A 52 -10.14 13.61 18.22
C ILE A 52 -9.05 13.19 17.25
N HIS A 53 -9.16 13.59 15.98
CA HIS A 53 -8.17 13.27 14.96
C HIS A 53 -6.78 13.79 15.31
N ALA A 54 -6.69 15.04 15.79
CA ALA A 54 -5.42 15.65 16.20
C ALA A 54 -4.73 14.93 17.37
N ARG A 55 -5.48 14.21 18.21
CA ARG A 55 -4.94 13.38 19.30
C ARG A 55 -4.65 11.94 18.88
N SER A 56 -5.09 11.53 17.70
CA SER A 56 -4.90 10.16 17.19
C SER A 56 -3.55 10.00 16.50
N THR A 57 -2.92 8.86 16.69
CA THR A 57 -1.75 8.47 15.87
C THR A 57 -2.27 7.77 14.63
N VAL A 58 -2.35 8.48 13.51
CA VAL A 58 -2.93 7.96 12.27
C VAL A 58 -1.93 7.09 11.52
N VAL A 59 -2.33 5.86 11.19
CA VAL A 59 -1.53 4.91 10.39
C VAL A 59 -2.38 4.42 9.22
N ASP A 60 -1.84 4.56 8.01
CA ASP A 60 -2.42 3.98 6.79
C ASP A 60 -1.54 2.83 6.31
N LEU A 61 -2.15 1.66 6.14
CA LEU A 61 -1.44 0.41 5.84
C LEU A 61 -1.13 0.23 4.35
N HIS A 62 -1.62 1.12 3.46
CA HIS A 62 -1.39 0.92 2.03
C HIS A 62 -1.52 2.18 1.17
N ALA A 63 -0.46 2.47 0.39
CA ALA A 63 -0.50 3.45 -0.70
C ALA A 63 0.57 3.17 -1.76
N ASP A 64 0.20 3.24 -3.08
CA ASP A 64 1.06 2.93 -4.23
C ASP A 64 1.83 4.12 -4.80
N SER A 65 2.12 5.10 -3.97
CA SER A 65 2.65 6.40 -4.38
C SER A 65 4.01 6.33 -5.08
N LEU A 66 4.78 5.25 -4.85
CA LEU A 66 6.12 5.07 -5.42
C LEU A 66 6.12 4.76 -6.92
N LEU A 67 5.03 4.24 -7.47
CA LEU A 67 4.90 3.90 -8.89
C LEU A 67 4.94 5.14 -9.80
N TRP A 68 4.21 6.18 -9.44
CA TRP A 68 3.82 7.25 -10.34
C TRP A 68 4.89 8.28 -10.66
N GLY A 69 5.99 8.31 -9.93
CA GLY A 69 7.17 9.13 -10.23
C GLY A 69 6.99 10.63 -9.98
N ARG A 70 6.08 11.00 -9.07
CA ARG A 70 6.03 12.33 -8.46
C ARG A 70 7.22 12.50 -7.51
N ASP A 71 7.58 13.75 -7.20
CA ASP A 71 8.39 14.04 -6.01
C ASP A 71 7.46 14.14 -4.81
N LEU A 72 7.51 13.13 -3.94
CA LEU A 72 6.63 13.05 -2.77
C LEU A 72 6.97 14.08 -1.68
N LEU A 73 8.06 14.82 -1.80
CA LEU A 73 8.41 15.89 -0.85
C LEU A 73 7.69 17.21 -1.14
N VAL A 74 7.06 17.32 -2.32
CA VAL A 74 6.38 18.52 -2.79
C VAL A 74 4.92 18.23 -3.06
N ARG A 75 4.01 19.15 -2.66
CA ARG A 75 2.59 19.02 -2.95
C ARG A 75 2.35 18.98 -4.47
N GLY A 76 1.82 17.87 -4.94
CA GLY A 76 1.53 17.64 -6.34
C GLY A 76 0.14 18.14 -6.75
N HIS A 77 -0.09 18.25 -8.08
CA HIS A 77 -1.41 18.58 -8.64
C HIS A 77 -2.23 17.33 -8.98
N ARG A 78 -1.75 16.15 -8.64
CA ARG A 78 -2.36 14.84 -8.91
C ARG A 78 -1.89 13.83 -7.89
N GLY A 79 -2.57 12.70 -7.83
CA GLY A 79 -2.34 11.65 -6.85
C GLY A 79 -2.88 12.02 -5.48
N HIS A 80 -2.91 11.04 -4.60
CA HIS A 80 -3.55 11.15 -3.30
C HIS A 80 -2.55 11.45 -2.18
N VAL A 81 -1.28 11.03 -2.32
CA VAL A 81 -0.25 11.08 -1.28
C VAL A 81 0.96 11.90 -1.73
N ASP A 82 1.39 12.79 -0.87
CA ASP A 82 2.71 13.40 -0.79
C ASP A 82 2.94 13.84 0.67
N LEU A 83 4.17 14.15 1.03
CA LEU A 83 4.53 14.48 2.40
C LEU A 83 3.73 15.68 2.96
N PRO A 84 3.49 16.78 2.20
CA PRO A 84 2.60 17.86 2.66
C PRO A 84 1.18 17.39 2.97
N ARG A 85 0.58 16.52 2.14
CA ARG A 85 -0.76 15.97 2.38
C ARG A 85 -0.81 15.03 3.57
N LEU A 86 0.20 14.17 3.75
CA LEU A 86 0.32 13.30 4.91
C LEU A 86 0.39 14.10 6.21
N VAL A 87 1.20 15.17 6.23
CA VAL A 87 1.30 16.07 7.39
C VAL A 87 -0.02 16.78 7.67
N GLU A 88 -0.67 17.33 6.64
CA GLU A 88 -1.97 18.00 6.76
C GLU A 88 -3.07 17.06 7.25
N GLY A 89 -3.07 15.81 6.77
CA GLY A 89 -3.99 14.75 7.20
C GLY A 89 -3.62 14.07 8.52
N GLY A 90 -2.61 14.56 9.23
CA GLY A 90 -2.21 14.03 10.53
C GLY A 90 -1.57 12.62 10.49
N THR A 91 -1.25 12.09 9.28
CA THR A 91 -0.67 10.77 9.13
C THR A 91 0.66 10.66 9.88
N ALA A 92 0.72 9.71 10.79
CA ALA A 92 1.95 9.37 11.51
C ALA A 92 2.81 8.40 10.71
N ILE A 93 2.23 7.30 10.25
CA ILE A 93 2.93 6.29 9.47
C ILE A 93 2.13 5.98 8.20
N GLN A 94 2.82 6.00 7.06
CA GLN A 94 2.32 5.51 5.79
C GLN A 94 3.09 4.25 5.40
N VAL A 95 2.36 3.16 5.14
CA VAL A 95 2.94 2.01 4.45
C VAL A 95 2.92 2.31 2.95
N PHE A 96 4.10 2.37 2.35
CA PHE A 96 4.30 2.55 0.91
C PHE A 96 4.39 1.19 0.25
N ALA A 97 3.35 0.82 -0.44
CA ALA A 97 3.31 -0.39 -1.23
C ALA A 97 4.06 -0.21 -2.56
N VAL A 98 4.55 -1.33 -3.06
CA VAL A 98 5.30 -1.39 -4.30
C VAL A 98 4.67 -2.43 -5.21
N THR A 99 4.18 -1.96 -6.34
CA THR A 99 3.67 -2.79 -7.43
C THR A 99 4.77 -3.00 -8.47
N THR A 100 5.05 -4.26 -8.84
CA THR A 100 6.11 -4.59 -9.80
C THR A 100 5.61 -5.09 -11.14
N LYS A 101 4.41 -5.68 -11.21
CA LYS A 101 3.77 -6.14 -12.44
C LYS A 101 2.25 -6.03 -12.32
N VAL A 102 1.61 -5.51 -13.37
CA VAL A 102 0.16 -5.43 -13.50
C VAL A 102 -0.25 -5.88 -14.90
N PRO A 103 -1.23 -6.79 -15.03
CA PRO A 103 -1.77 -7.20 -16.32
C PRO A 103 -2.41 -6.04 -17.08
N ARG A 104 -2.39 -6.12 -18.42
CA ARG A 104 -3.13 -5.20 -19.26
C ARG A 104 -4.63 -5.48 -19.18
N ASN A 105 -5.45 -4.44 -19.31
CA ASN A 105 -6.90 -4.53 -19.21
C ASN A 105 -7.34 -5.11 -17.85
N LEU A 106 -6.64 -4.69 -16.81
CA LEU A 106 -6.89 -5.09 -15.43
C LEU A 106 -8.38 -5.03 -15.08
N ASN A 107 -8.87 -6.09 -14.46
CA ASN A 107 -10.23 -6.16 -13.92
C ASN A 107 -10.24 -6.85 -12.55
N ILE A 108 -11.34 -6.73 -11.83
CA ILE A 108 -11.47 -7.26 -10.47
C ILE A 108 -11.70 -8.77 -10.42
N GLU A 109 -12.11 -9.38 -11.54
CA GLU A 109 -12.59 -10.76 -11.54
C GLU A 109 -11.51 -11.75 -11.97
N ARG A 110 -10.84 -11.52 -13.13
CA ARG A 110 -9.97 -12.53 -13.72
C ARG A 110 -8.87 -11.93 -14.58
N ASN A 111 -7.61 -12.14 -14.18
CA ASN A 111 -6.43 -11.68 -14.89
C ASN A 111 -5.40 -12.81 -15.03
N ASP A 112 -4.73 -12.87 -16.17
CA ASP A 112 -3.55 -13.71 -16.37
C ASP A 112 -2.25 -12.88 -16.23
N ASP A 113 -1.12 -13.55 -16.25
CA ASP A 113 0.21 -12.96 -16.10
C ASP A 113 0.91 -12.64 -17.43
N ARG A 114 0.22 -12.74 -18.58
CA ARG A 114 0.82 -12.68 -19.92
C ARG A 114 1.26 -11.30 -20.35
N SER A 115 0.84 -10.25 -19.66
CA SER A 115 1.16 -8.87 -19.97
C SER A 115 1.66 -8.10 -18.75
N ASP A 116 2.29 -6.93 -18.99
CA ASP A 116 2.95 -6.17 -17.94
C ASP A 116 2.93 -4.67 -18.29
N ASP A 117 1.96 -3.95 -17.75
CA ASP A 117 1.85 -2.50 -17.98
C ASP A 117 2.86 -1.70 -17.15
N ILE A 118 3.41 -2.28 -16.06
CA ILE A 118 4.47 -1.63 -15.28
C ILE A 118 5.78 -1.55 -16.09
N LEU A 119 6.05 -2.50 -16.98
CA LEU A 119 7.18 -2.40 -17.92
C LEU A 119 7.10 -1.12 -18.75
N LEU A 120 5.90 -0.77 -19.23
CA LEU A 120 5.70 0.45 -20.01
C LEU A 120 5.94 1.71 -19.16
N VAL A 121 5.51 1.69 -17.90
CA VAL A 121 5.81 2.75 -16.93
C VAL A 121 7.31 2.86 -16.68
N ALA A 122 8.00 1.75 -16.44
CA ALA A 122 9.44 1.70 -16.19
C ALA A 122 10.23 2.31 -17.36
N ILE A 123 9.89 1.93 -18.60
CA ILE A 123 10.53 2.46 -19.81
C ILE A 123 10.21 3.96 -19.96
N ALA A 124 8.94 4.35 -19.88
CA ALA A 124 8.51 5.73 -20.03
C ALA A 124 9.09 6.67 -18.97
N ARG A 125 9.32 6.16 -17.76
CA ARG A 125 9.95 6.87 -16.65
C ARG A 125 11.47 6.86 -16.70
N GLY A 126 12.08 6.04 -17.58
CA GLY A 126 13.52 5.88 -17.69
C GLY A 126 14.13 5.18 -16.48
N TRP A 127 13.45 4.17 -15.94
CA TRP A 127 14.02 3.32 -14.89
C TRP A 127 15.25 2.58 -15.41
N PRO A 128 16.20 2.19 -14.54
CA PRO A 128 17.41 1.47 -14.95
C PRO A 128 17.11 0.21 -15.76
N PRO A 129 17.94 -0.15 -16.77
CA PRO A 129 17.70 -1.32 -17.63
C PRO A 129 17.43 -2.64 -16.91
N PRO A 130 18.04 -2.97 -15.75
CA PRO A 130 17.70 -4.19 -15.02
C PRO A 130 16.21 -4.30 -14.67
N THR A 131 15.52 -3.19 -14.40
CA THR A 131 14.07 -3.16 -14.08
C THR A 131 13.17 -3.57 -15.26
N TRP A 132 13.70 -3.60 -16.48
CA TRP A 132 12.93 -4.01 -17.64
C TRP A 132 12.80 -5.54 -17.77
N ARG A 133 13.62 -6.31 -17.02
CA ARG A 133 13.70 -7.77 -17.11
C ARG A 133 13.49 -8.49 -15.77
N SER A 134 13.64 -7.81 -14.65
CA SER A 134 13.52 -8.36 -13.30
C SER A 134 12.53 -7.57 -12.48
N LEU A 135 11.55 -8.27 -11.90
CA LEU A 135 10.56 -7.68 -11.00
C LEU A 135 11.19 -7.33 -9.65
N LEU A 136 12.16 -8.12 -9.22
CA LEU A 136 12.99 -7.82 -8.05
C LEU A 136 13.76 -6.51 -8.21
N ALA A 137 14.37 -6.28 -9.39
CA ALA A 137 15.05 -5.01 -9.66
C ALA A 137 14.08 -3.81 -9.66
N ARG A 138 12.78 -4.00 -10.03
CA ARG A 138 11.75 -2.95 -9.89
C ARG A 138 11.44 -2.67 -8.43
N ALA A 139 11.35 -3.70 -7.61
CA ALA A 139 11.16 -3.55 -6.18
C ALA A 139 12.33 -2.78 -5.56
N GLU A 140 13.57 -3.20 -5.80
CA GLU A 140 14.77 -2.51 -5.32
C GLU A 140 14.85 -1.05 -5.79
N HIS A 141 14.48 -0.78 -7.06
CA HIS A 141 14.44 0.58 -7.59
C HIS A 141 13.44 1.47 -6.82
N GLN A 142 12.23 0.97 -6.54
CA GLN A 142 11.21 1.74 -5.82
C GLN A 142 11.57 1.92 -4.35
N ALA A 143 12.20 0.92 -3.71
CA ALA A 143 12.78 1.06 -2.37
C ALA A 143 13.85 2.16 -2.32
N GLY A 144 14.75 2.17 -3.31
CA GLY A 144 15.77 3.23 -3.45
C GLY A 144 15.15 4.63 -3.66
N ARG A 145 13.99 4.71 -4.32
CA ARG A 145 13.26 5.99 -4.44
C ARG A 145 12.75 6.49 -3.08
N LEU A 146 12.14 5.61 -2.28
CA LEU A 146 11.67 5.99 -0.95
C LEU A 146 12.85 6.41 -0.05
N GLN A 147 13.96 5.68 -0.09
CA GLN A 147 15.20 6.07 0.61
C GLN A 147 15.65 7.46 0.17
N GLY A 148 15.69 7.74 -1.13
CA GLY A 148 16.08 9.05 -1.66
C GLY A 148 15.13 10.18 -1.26
N PHE A 149 13.84 9.90 -1.03
CA PHE A 149 12.93 10.89 -0.43
C PHE A 149 13.26 11.11 1.04
N ALA A 150 13.49 10.06 1.82
CA ALA A 150 13.87 10.17 3.22
C ALA A 150 15.16 11.02 3.39
N ASP A 151 16.19 10.73 2.60
CA ASP A 151 17.47 11.44 2.63
C ASP A 151 17.33 12.95 2.34
N ARG A 152 16.44 13.32 1.40
CA ARG A 152 16.18 14.71 1.00
C ARG A 152 15.13 15.44 1.85
N SER A 153 14.44 14.72 2.73
CA SER A 153 13.30 15.27 3.49
C SER A 153 13.71 16.20 4.66
N SER A 154 14.99 16.33 4.93
CA SER A 154 15.50 17.01 6.15
C SER A 154 14.93 16.42 7.44
N GLY A 155 14.77 15.08 7.46
CA GLY A 155 14.28 14.32 8.61
C GLY A 155 12.76 14.30 8.78
N ARG A 156 11.99 14.89 7.85
CA ARG A 156 10.51 14.86 7.88
C ARG A 156 9.91 13.56 7.43
N LEU A 157 10.64 12.73 6.68
CA LEU A 157 10.25 11.35 6.36
C LEU A 157 11.31 10.43 6.99
N ALA A 158 10.88 9.58 7.94
CA ALA A 158 11.73 8.62 8.62
C ALA A 158 11.36 7.20 8.21
N LEU A 159 12.31 6.39 7.75
CA LEU A 159 12.03 5.00 7.40
C LEU A 159 12.05 4.13 8.65
N ILE A 160 11.03 3.28 8.79
CA ILE A 160 10.85 2.35 9.91
C ILE A 160 11.11 0.94 9.38
N ARG A 161 12.20 0.31 9.85
CA ARG A 161 12.64 -1.02 9.44
C ARG A 161 12.77 -2.00 10.60
N SER A 162 12.73 -1.45 11.83
CA SER A 162 12.86 -2.22 13.07
C SER A 162 11.94 -1.64 14.15
N ARG A 163 11.79 -2.37 15.22
CA ARG A 163 11.10 -1.89 16.43
C ARG A 163 11.82 -0.69 17.06
N ALA A 164 13.15 -0.73 17.04
CA ALA A 164 13.97 0.40 17.50
C ALA A 164 13.71 1.67 16.68
N ASP A 165 13.58 1.56 15.34
CA ASP A 165 13.21 2.69 14.48
C ASP A 165 11.83 3.22 14.81
N LEU A 166 10.85 2.32 15.02
CA LEU A 166 9.48 2.68 15.39
C LEU A 166 9.43 3.48 16.68
N GLU A 167 10.08 2.99 17.74
CA GLU A 167 10.08 3.68 19.03
C GLU A 167 10.82 5.05 18.96
N THR A 168 11.92 5.09 18.24
CA THR A 168 12.66 6.36 18.00
C THR A 168 11.78 7.35 17.24
N PHE A 169 11.08 6.89 16.21
CA PHE A 169 10.16 7.71 15.43
C PHE A 169 9.00 8.23 16.29
N LEU A 170 8.35 7.35 17.06
CA LEU A 170 7.23 7.74 17.92
C LEU A 170 7.65 8.77 18.97
N ALA A 171 8.81 8.59 19.60
CA ALA A 171 9.34 9.54 20.56
C ALA A 171 9.63 10.93 19.92
N ARG A 172 10.20 10.96 18.71
CA ARG A 172 10.43 12.20 17.96
C ARG A 172 9.13 12.88 17.56
N ARG A 173 8.11 12.11 17.15
CA ARG A 173 6.83 12.67 16.72
C ARG A 173 6.05 13.36 17.83
N VAL A 174 6.26 12.99 19.09
CA VAL A 174 5.67 13.71 20.24
C VAL A 174 6.15 15.18 20.25
N ALA A 175 7.42 15.41 19.91
CA ALA A 175 7.98 16.77 19.87
C ALA A 175 7.71 17.50 18.54
N ASP A 176 7.60 16.76 17.43
CA ASP A 176 7.36 17.30 16.08
C ASP A 176 6.30 16.45 15.35
N PRO A 177 5.01 16.82 15.42
CA PRO A 177 3.94 16.13 14.69
C PRO A 177 4.07 16.21 13.16
N GLY A 178 4.93 17.04 12.63
CA GLY A 178 5.18 17.22 11.19
C GLY A 178 6.06 16.15 10.56
N ILE A 179 6.62 15.20 11.34
CA ILE A 179 7.37 14.07 10.78
C ILE A 179 6.44 12.90 10.44
N VAL A 180 6.76 12.18 9.36
CA VAL A 180 6.02 11.00 8.90
C VAL A 180 6.95 9.79 8.88
N GLY A 181 6.47 8.66 9.38
CA GLY A 181 7.13 7.36 9.26
C GLY A 181 6.75 6.69 7.94
N GLY A 182 7.73 6.06 7.28
CA GLY A 182 7.52 5.28 6.06
C GLY A 182 7.91 3.83 6.28
N ILE A 183 7.04 2.89 5.91
CA ILE A 183 7.32 1.44 5.88
C ILE A 183 7.17 0.97 4.45
N LEU A 184 8.07 0.09 3.96
CA LEU A 184 7.96 -0.53 2.65
C LEU A 184 7.16 -1.83 2.72
N ALA A 185 6.19 -1.96 1.81
CA ALA A 185 5.47 -3.18 1.52
C ALA A 185 5.60 -3.54 0.03
N ILE A 186 5.41 -4.83 -0.30
CA ILE A 186 5.36 -5.28 -1.69
C ILE A 186 4.08 -6.05 -1.98
N GLU A 187 3.45 -5.70 -3.07
CA GLU A 187 2.27 -6.37 -3.58
C GLU A 187 2.62 -7.47 -4.56
N GLY A 188 2.59 -8.67 -4.04
CA GLY A 188 2.79 -9.90 -4.79
C GLY A 188 4.23 -10.41 -4.78
N ALA A 189 4.36 -11.67 -4.34
CA ALA A 189 5.62 -12.40 -4.28
C ALA A 189 6.24 -12.69 -5.67
N HIS A 190 5.50 -12.45 -6.77
CA HIS A 190 6.09 -12.44 -8.11
C HIS A 190 7.30 -11.48 -8.22
N ALA A 191 7.39 -10.49 -7.32
CA ALA A 191 8.58 -9.64 -7.18
C ALA A 191 9.86 -10.39 -6.81
N LEU A 192 9.77 -11.64 -6.37
CA LEU A 192 10.92 -12.50 -6.08
C LEU A 192 11.47 -13.22 -7.31
N ASP A 193 10.93 -12.95 -8.52
CA ASP A 193 11.37 -13.59 -9.78
C ASP A 193 11.36 -15.15 -9.68
N GLY A 194 10.40 -15.74 -8.93
CA GLY A 194 10.21 -17.19 -8.76
C GLY A 194 11.14 -17.86 -7.74
N ASP A 195 12.04 -17.14 -7.10
CA ASP A 195 12.97 -17.67 -6.11
C ASP A 195 12.70 -17.10 -4.70
N PRO A 196 12.25 -17.92 -3.72
CA PRO A 196 11.99 -17.46 -2.37
C PRO A 196 13.24 -16.96 -1.64
N ALA A 197 14.46 -17.35 -2.06
CA ALA A 197 15.72 -16.85 -1.49
C ALA A 197 15.94 -15.36 -1.78
N ASN A 198 15.30 -14.81 -2.82
CA ASN A 198 15.36 -13.38 -3.12
C ASN A 198 14.65 -12.51 -2.06
N LEU A 199 13.92 -13.12 -1.09
CA LEU A 199 13.40 -12.41 0.07
C LEU A 199 14.50 -11.67 0.84
N ASP A 200 15.69 -12.25 0.96
CA ASP A 200 16.81 -11.62 1.68
C ASP A 200 17.19 -10.25 1.06
N ARG A 201 17.07 -10.14 -0.27
CA ARG A 201 17.31 -8.88 -0.98
C ARG A 201 16.21 -7.84 -0.70
N LEU A 202 14.94 -8.27 -0.64
CA LEU A 202 13.84 -7.38 -0.27
C LEU A 202 13.99 -6.90 1.19
N VAL A 203 14.33 -7.79 2.11
CA VAL A 203 14.57 -7.44 3.52
C VAL A 203 15.72 -6.44 3.65
N ALA A 204 16.82 -6.67 2.93
CA ALA A 204 17.97 -5.75 2.86
C ALA A 204 17.59 -4.39 2.26
N ALA A 205 16.70 -4.36 1.26
CA ALA A 205 16.15 -3.12 0.68
C ALA A 205 15.18 -2.39 1.63
N GLY A 206 14.76 -3.01 2.73
CA GLY A 206 13.93 -2.40 3.77
C GLY A 206 12.47 -2.81 3.78
N TYR A 207 12.07 -3.80 2.99
CA TYR A 207 10.70 -4.33 3.01
C TYR A 207 10.37 -5.00 4.33
N ARG A 208 9.18 -4.74 4.86
CA ARG A 208 8.70 -5.29 6.15
C ARG A 208 7.30 -5.89 6.07
N MET A 209 6.67 -5.83 4.89
CA MET A 209 5.39 -6.45 4.62
C MET A 209 5.39 -7.00 3.19
N VAL A 210 4.90 -8.22 2.99
CA VAL A 210 4.89 -8.92 1.69
C VAL A 210 3.55 -9.62 1.50
N ALA A 211 2.87 -9.31 0.39
CA ALA A 211 1.70 -10.05 -0.05
C ALA A 211 2.13 -11.23 -0.95
N PRO A 212 1.57 -12.44 -0.77
CA PRO A 212 1.84 -13.57 -1.66
C PRO A 212 1.41 -13.32 -3.10
N THR A 213 0.35 -12.58 -3.31
CA THR A 213 -0.24 -12.30 -4.63
C THR A 213 -0.62 -10.85 -4.80
N HIS A 214 -0.86 -10.46 -6.06
CA HIS A 214 -1.53 -9.24 -6.45
C HIS A 214 -2.70 -9.57 -7.40
N PHE A 215 -2.76 -9.04 -8.61
CA PHE A 215 -3.91 -9.22 -9.52
C PHE A 215 -3.90 -10.52 -10.34
N PHE A 216 -2.96 -11.41 -10.16
CA PHE A 216 -2.87 -12.68 -10.90
C PHE A 216 -2.23 -13.78 -10.07
N ASP A 217 -2.52 -15.03 -10.41
CA ASP A 217 -1.85 -16.19 -9.82
C ASP A 217 -0.37 -16.18 -10.20
N ASN A 218 0.50 -16.53 -9.25
CA ASN A 218 1.94 -16.56 -9.48
C ASN A 218 2.56 -17.85 -8.95
N ASP A 219 3.88 -18.01 -9.05
CA ASP A 219 4.60 -19.22 -8.64
C ASP A 219 4.38 -19.56 -7.15
N PHE A 220 3.97 -18.61 -6.31
CA PHE A 220 3.83 -18.79 -4.86
C PHE A 220 2.39 -19.06 -4.43
N ALA A 221 1.39 -18.40 -5.05
CA ALA A 221 0.02 -18.46 -4.55
C ALA A 221 -1.03 -18.05 -5.58
N GLY A 222 -2.27 -18.44 -5.35
CA GLY A 222 -3.44 -17.98 -6.09
C GLY A 222 -3.98 -16.65 -5.59
N SER A 223 -4.38 -15.80 -6.53
CA SER A 223 -4.97 -14.49 -6.32
C SER A 223 -6.50 -14.54 -6.33
N ALA A 224 -7.14 -13.65 -5.58
CA ALA A 224 -8.59 -13.39 -5.68
C ALA A 224 -9.02 -12.93 -7.08
N HIS A 225 -8.08 -12.46 -7.88
CA HIS A 225 -8.25 -11.96 -9.24
C HIS A 225 -7.60 -12.86 -10.30
N GLY A 226 -7.06 -14.03 -9.88
CA GLY A 226 -6.35 -14.95 -10.76
C GLY A 226 -7.28 -15.79 -11.64
N VAL A 227 -6.68 -16.55 -12.54
CA VAL A 227 -7.39 -17.48 -13.45
C VAL A 227 -7.81 -18.73 -12.69
N GLU A 228 -6.93 -19.27 -11.86
CA GLU A 228 -7.10 -20.53 -11.12
C GLU A 228 -7.60 -20.27 -9.68
N GLY A 229 -7.16 -19.18 -9.05
CA GLY A 229 -7.51 -18.85 -7.67
C GLY A 229 -7.14 -19.97 -6.69
N GLY A 230 -6.00 -20.65 -6.94
CA GLY A 230 -5.50 -21.75 -6.12
C GLY A 230 -5.08 -21.30 -4.71
N GLY A 231 -4.55 -22.23 -3.91
CA GLY A 231 -3.91 -21.95 -2.61
C GLY A 231 -2.42 -21.67 -2.74
N LEU A 232 -1.68 -21.82 -1.64
CA LEU A 232 -0.22 -21.76 -1.63
C LEU A 232 0.38 -22.94 -2.39
N THR A 233 1.34 -22.64 -3.27
CA THR A 233 2.18 -23.67 -3.86
C THR A 233 3.20 -24.20 -2.84
N PRO A 234 3.97 -25.27 -3.13
CA PRO A 234 5.04 -25.71 -2.25
C PRO A 234 6.06 -24.60 -1.94
N ILE A 235 6.49 -23.83 -2.95
CA ILE A 235 7.42 -22.70 -2.73
C ILE A 235 6.72 -21.51 -2.03
N GLY A 236 5.42 -21.37 -2.19
CA GLY A 236 4.62 -20.40 -1.42
C GLY A 236 4.60 -20.72 0.06
N ARG A 237 4.44 -21.98 0.45
CA ARG A 237 4.54 -22.41 1.86
C ARG A 237 5.93 -22.16 2.43
N GLU A 238 6.98 -22.46 1.67
CA GLU A 238 8.35 -22.11 2.06
C GLU A 238 8.50 -20.60 2.28
N LEU A 239 7.95 -19.78 1.38
CA LEU A 239 8.01 -18.32 1.47
C LEU A 239 7.34 -17.83 2.76
N ILE A 240 6.15 -18.33 3.13
CA ILE A 240 5.48 -17.92 4.38
C ILE A 240 6.39 -18.18 5.58
N GLY A 241 7.00 -19.38 5.68
CA GLY A 241 7.96 -19.68 6.75
C GLY A 241 9.18 -18.75 6.76
N ARG A 242 9.71 -18.40 5.60
CA ARG A 242 10.83 -17.44 5.47
C ARG A 242 10.43 -16.03 5.92
N LEU A 243 9.22 -15.56 5.54
CA LEU A 243 8.70 -14.25 5.95
C LEU A 243 8.61 -14.16 7.48
N GLU A 244 8.01 -15.15 8.12
CA GLU A 244 7.90 -15.20 9.58
C GLU A 244 9.28 -15.24 10.27
N GLY A 245 10.19 -16.07 9.76
CA GLY A 245 11.58 -16.17 10.26
C GLY A 245 12.36 -14.86 10.14
N ALA A 246 12.10 -14.07 9.07
CA ALA A 246 12.72 -12.76 8.84
C ALA A 246 11.99 -11.60 9.54
N SER A 247 10.94 -11.86 10.33
CA SER A 247 10.08 -10.83 10.92
C SER A 247 9.50 -9.86 9.88
N VAL A 248 9.08 -10.41 8.75
CA VAL A 248 8.33 -9.71 7.69
C VAL A 248 6.86 -10.08 7.81
N ILE A 249 6.00 -9.09 7.80
CA ILE A 249 4.55 -9.26 7.95
C ILE A 249 3.97 -9.88 6.68
N VAL A 250 3.19 -10.95 6.82
CA VAL A 250 2.43 -11.55 5.73
C VAL A 250 1.15 -10.73 5.50
N ASP A 251 0.96 -10.26 4.27
CA ASP A 251 -0.20 -9.47 3.87
C ASP A 251 -1.13 -10.30 2.97
N LEU A 252 -2.36 -10.48 3.40
CA LEU A 252 -3.38 -11.28 2.71
C LEU A 252 -4.24 -10.47 1.72
N ALA A 253 -3.95 -9.19 1.52
CA ALA A 253 -4.59 -8.42 0.47
C ALA A 253 -4.40 -9.13 -0.89
N HIS A 254 -5.43 -9.13 -1.73
CA HIS A 254 -5.47 -9.82 -3.04
C HIS A 254 -5.35 -11.35 -3.03
N ALA A 255 -5.11 -11.98 -1.89
CA ALA A 255 -5.01 -13.43 -1.82
C ALA A 255 -6.38 -14.09 -2.13
N SER A 256 -6.37 -15.22 -2.86
CA SER A 256 -7.56 -16.05 -3.03
C SER A 256 -8.04 -16.58 -1.68
N SER A 257 -9.32 -16.96 -1.57
CA SER A 257 -9.82 -17.59 -0.34
C SER A 257 -8.99 -18.81 0.06
N ARG A 258 -8.57 -19.63 -0.92
CA ARG A 258 -7.70 -20.80 -0.63
C ARG A 258 -6.33 -20.41 -0.13
N THR A 259 -5.74 -19.37 -0.70
CA THR A 259 -4.45 -18.84 -0.21
C THR A 259 -4.59 -18.30 1.22
N ILE A 260 -5.68 -17.59 1.53
CA ILE A 260 -5.97 -17.11 2.88
C ILE A 260 -6.08 -18.29 3.86
N ASP A 261 -6.89 -19.32 3.52
CA ASP A 261 -7.08 -20.49 4.36
C ASP A 261 -5.76 -21.24 4.60
N ASP A 262 -4.96 -21.42 3.55
CA ASP A 262 -3.64 -22.05 3.63
C ASP A 262 -2.70 -21.27 4.57
N VAL A 263 -2.62 -19.94 4.42
CA VAL A 263 -1.78 -19.10 5.29
C VAL A 263 -2.28 -19.15 6.73
N LEU A 264 -3.58 -18.98 6.98
CA LEU A 264 -4.15 -19.01 8.32
C LEU A 264 -3.93 -20.36 9.01
N SER A 265 -3.90 -21.48 8.26
CA SER A 265 -3.65 -22.82 8.80
C SER A 265 -2.22 -23.02 9.30
N MET A 266 -1.25 -22.21 8.84
CA MET A 266 0.16 -22.37 9.17
C MET A 266 0.80 -21.18 9.85
N ALA A 267 0.14 -20.02 9.87
CA ALA A 267 0.65 -18.78 10.45
C ALA A 267 0.93 -18.96 11.96
N THR A 268 2.15 -18.62 12.36
CA THR A 268 2.60 -18.62 13.77
C THR A 268 2.74 -17.19 14.32
N ARG A 269 2.57 -16.19 13.46
CA ARG A 269 2.66 -14.77 13.79
C ARG A 269 1.43 -14.02 13.27
N PRO A 270 1.14 -12.82 13.78
CA PRO A 270 0.06 -12.01 13.28
C PRO A 270 0.19 -11.75 11.76
N VAL A 271 -0.90 -11.97 11.01
CA VAL A 271 -1.01 -11.63 9.59
C VAL A 271 -1.90 -10.42 9.41
N VAL A 272 -1.78 -9.72 8.29
CA VAL A 272 -2.64 -8.57 7.98
C VAL A 272 -3.36 -8.77 6.65
N ALA A 273 -4.47 -8.06 6.47
CA ALA A 273 -4.93 -7.67 5.16
C ALA A 273 -4.79 -6.15 5.09
N SER A 274 -3.74 -5.66 4.44
CA SER A 274 -3.34 -4.25 4.49
C SER A 274 -4.41 -3.31 3.97
N HIS A 275 -5.15 -3.74 2.92
CA HIS A 275 -6.23 -3.01 2.29
C HIS A 275 -7.25 -3.98 1.70
N THR A 276 -8.50 -3.90 2.13
CA THR A 276 -9.60 -4.77 1.69
C THR A 276 -10.94 -4.15 2.05
N GLY A 277 -12.02 -4.78 1.61
CA GLY A 277 -13.36 -4.56 2.13
C GLY A 277 -13.88 -5.78 2.87
N VAL A 278 -15.13 -5.72 3.27
CA VAL A 278 -15.85 -6.80 3.95
C VAL A 278 -17.10 -7.17 3.17
N ARG A 279 -17.38 -8.46 2.99
CA ARG A 279 -18.55 -8.92 2.20
C ARG A 279 -19.87 -8.44 2.79
N GLY A 280 -19.93 -8.20 4.09
CA GLY A 280 -21.12 -7.69 4.73
C GLY A 280 -21.56 -6.27 4.31
N THR A 281 -20.66 -5.49 3.70
CA THR A 281 -21.01 -4.18 3.12
C THR A 281 -20.95 -4.14 1.61
N ALA A 282 -20.07 -4.95 1.00
CA ALA A 282 -19.95 -5.06 -0.46
C ALA A 282 -19.54 -6.51 -0.83
N ASP A 283 -20.50 -7.31 -1.26
CA ASP A 283 -20.26 -8.74 -1.56
C ASP A 283 -19.60 -8.90 -2.93
N ASN A 284 -18.31 -9.22 -2.90
CA ASN A 284 -17.51 -9.55 -4.08
C ASN A 284 -16.28 -10.40 -3.68
N GLY A 285 -15.57 -10.95 -4.67
CA GLY A 285 -14.44 -11.85 -4.45
C GLY A 285 -13.20 -11.21 -3.84
N ARG A 286 -13.07 -9.86 -3.87
CA ARG A 286 -11.95 -9.10 -3.30
C ARG A 286 -12.10 -8.87 -1.80
N ASN A 287 -13.35 -8.85 -1.31
CA ASN A 287 -13.69 -8.55 0.07
C ASN A 287 -13.70 -9.82 0.93
N LEU A 288 -13.29 -9.69 2.19
CA LEU A 288 -13.17 -10.79 3.13
C LEU A 288 -14.54 -11.25 3.66
N SER A 289 -14.70 -12.56 3.80
CA SER A 289 -15.83 -13.14 4.54
C SER A 289 -15.63 -12.98 6.06
N ASP A 290 -16.70 -13.14 6.83
CA ASP A 290 -16.65 -13.12 8.29
C ASP A 290 -15.71 -14.20 8.86
N GLU A 291 -15.62 -15.36 8.21
CA GLU A 291 -14.71 -16.43 8.62
C GLU A 291 -13.25 -16.04 8.42
N GLN A 292 -12.94 -15.42 7.29
CA GLN A 292 -11.59 -14.90 7.00
C GLN A 292 -11.22 -13.77 7.95
N LEU A 293 -12.16 -12.86 8.24
CA LEU A 293 -11.97 -11.81 9.24
C LEU A 293 -11.61 -12.42 10.61
N ARG A 294 -12.39 -13.40 11.09
CA ARG A 294 -12.13 -14.08 12.37
C ARG A 294 -10.81 -14.85 12.33
N GLY A 295 -10.46 -15.46 11.20
CA GLY A 295 -9.19 -16.16 11.04
C GLY A 295 -7.99 -15.22 11.21
N ILE A 296 -8.02 -14.04 10.54
CA ILE A 296 -6.98 -13.02 10.68
C ILE A 296 -6.89 -12.52 12.13
N ALA A 297 -8.01 -12.18 12.75
CA ALA A 297 -8.06 -11.73 14.14
C ALA A 297 -7.51 -12.78 15.12
N ALA A 298 -7.79 -14.09 14.89
CA ALA A 298 -7.30 -15.18 15.72
C ALA A 298 -5.76 -15.31 15.71
N THR A 299 -5.07 -14.82 14.66
CA THR A 299 -3.60 -14.74 14.66
C THR A 299 -3.05 -13.57 15.50
N GLY A 300 -3.91 -12.70 16.04
CA GLY A 300 -3.52 -11.40 16.59
C GLY A 300 -3.32 -10.33 15.51
N GLY A 301 -3.72 -10.62 14.28
CA GLY A 301 -3.58 -9.76 13.10
C GLY A 301 -4.63 -8.66 13.01
N MET A 302 -4.63 -7.93 11.89
CA MET A 302 -5.58 -6.86 11.67
C MET A 302 -5.98 -6.71 10.20
N VAL A 303 -7.10 -6.01 9.98
CA VAL A 303 -7.67 -5.74 8.65
C VAL A 303 -7.72 -4.23 8.42
N GLY A 304 -7.04 -3.75 7.38
CA GLY A 304 -7.11 -2.38 6.89
C GLY A 304 -8.28 -2.23 5.92
N ILE A 305 -9.23 -1.36 6.25
CA ILE A 305 -10.38 -1.09 5.38
C ILE A 305 -9.98 -0.09 4.31
N GLY A 306 -10.22 -0.48 3.04
CA GLY A 306 -9.97 0.31 1.86
C GLY A 306 -10.97 1.45 1.67
N PHE A 307 -10.62 2.41 0.79
CA PHE A 307 -11.42 3.62 0.60
C PHE A 307 -12.12 3.67 -0.77
N TRP A 308 -11.96 2.67 -1.61
CA TRP A 308 -12.58 2.63 -2.93
C TRP A 308 -13.97 1.94 -2.90
N PRO A 309 -14.84 2.24 -3.88
CA PRO A 309 -16.24 1.81 -3.86
C PRO A 309 -16.47 0.31 -3.77
N THR A 310 -15.67 -0.52 -4.44
CA THR A 310 -15.84 -1.97 -4.38
C THR A 310 -15.42 -2.58 -3.04
N ALA A 311 -14.60 -1.88 -2.24
CA ALA A 311 -14.29 -2.28 -0.87
C ALA A 311 -15.42 -1.96 0.10
N THR A 312 -16.03 -0.78 -0.02
CA THR A 312 -16.92 -0.22 1.01
C THR A 312 -18.41 -0.24 0.65
N GLY A 313 -18.75 -0.46 -0.62
CA GLY A 313 -20.12 -0.38 -1.13
C GLY A 313 -20.62 1.06 -1.33
N GLY A 314 -19.73 2.06 -1.36
CA GLY A 314 -20.08 3.46 -1.60
C GLY A 314 -18.84 4.34 -1.85
N GLU A 315 -19.08 5.61 -2.18
CA GLU A 315 -18.08 6.56 -2.69
C GLU A 315 -17.75 7.70 -1.70
N ASP A 316 -18.10 7.54 -0.42
CA ASP A 316 -17.98 8.58 0.59
C ASP A 316 -17.31 8.09 1.89
N ALA A 317 -16.93 9.00 2.77
CA ALA A 317 -16.36 8.67 4.07
C ALA A 317 -17.34 7.87 4.95
N ALA A 318 -18.64 8.06 4.79
CA ALA A 318 -19.65 7.33 5.55
C ALA A 318 -19.64 5.84 5.20
N SER A 319 -19.41 5.46 3.93
CA SER A 319 -19.27 4.06 3.52
C SER A 319 -18.03 3.41 4.15
N ILE A 320 -16.90 4.14 4.23
CA ILE A 320 -15.70 3.68 4.95
C ILE A 320 -16.04 3.42 6.42
N GLY A 321 -16.74 4.36 7.07
CA GLY A 321 -17.19 4.21 8.47
C GLY A 321 -18.07 2.98 8.67
N ARG A 322 -19.02 2.72 7.77
CA ARG A 322 -19.89 1.53 7.81
C ARG A 322 -19.10 0.22 7.65
N ALA A 323 -18.16 0.17 6.72
CA ALA A 323 -17.31 -1.01 6.51
C ALA A 323 -16.41 -1.29 7.74
N ILE A 324 -15.83 -0.25 8.33
CA ILE A 324 -15.08 -0.34 9.58
C ILE A 324 -15.99 -0.82 10.73
N ALA A 325 -17.19 -0.27 10.86
CA ALA A 325 -18.14 -0.66 11.91
C ALA A 325 -18.58 -2.11 11.76
N TYR A 326 -18.81 -2.58 10.52
CA TYR A 326 -19.10 -3.99 10.27
C TYR A 326 -17.94 -4.90 10.68
N ALA A 327 -16.73 -4.60 10.22
CA ALA A 327 -15.54 -5.37 10.58
C ALA A 327 -15.35 -5.42 12.11
N ALA A 328 -15.44 -4.27 12.80
CA ALA A 328 -15.32 -4.19 14.25
C ALA A 328 -16.41 -4.99 14.98
N GLY A 329 -17.62 -5.04 14.42
CA GLY A 329 -18.70 -5.88 14.93
C GLY A 329 -18.42 -7.40 14.83
N VAL A 330 -17.64 -7.82 13.84
CA VAL A 330 -17.30 -9.23 13.60
C VAL A 330 -16.07 -9.67 14.39
N ILE A 331 -15.01 -8.83 14.47
CA ILE A 331 -13.69 -9.22 14.98
C ILE A 331 -13.17 -8.37 16.13
N GLY A 332 -13.95 -7.41 16.62
CA GLY A 332 -13.50 -6.47 17.65
C GLY A 332 -12.77 -5.24 17.05
N VAL A 333 -12.83 -4.15 17.81
CA VAL A 333 -12.21 -2.88 17.43
C VAL A 333 -10.68 -3.00 17.28
N GLU A 334 -10.07 -3.85 18.07
CA GLU A 334 -8.62 -4.06 18.17
C GLU A 334 -7.97 -4.67 16.91
N HIS A 335 -8.77 -5.20 15.99
CA HIS A 335 -8.30 -5.87 14.78
C HIS A 335 -8.60 -5.08 13.50
N VAL A 336 -9.06 -3.83 13.61
CA VAL A 336 -9.43 -3.01 12.44
C VAL A 336 -8.56 -1.76 12.35
N GLY A 337 -8.23 -1.37 11.13
CA GLY A 337 -7.47 -0.15 10.83
C GLY A 337 -7.77 0.40 9.44
N LEU A 338 -6.91 1.29 8.97
CA LEU A 338 -7.02 1.96 7.69
C LEU A 338 -6.07 1.33 6.67
N GLY A 339 -6.56 1.13 5.45
CA GLY A 339 -5.78 0.67 4.32
C GLY A 339 -6.28 1.34 3.06
N SER A 340 -5.97 2.62 2.89
CA SER A 340 -6.67 3.52 1.97
C SER A 340 -6.67 3.08 0.51
N ASP A 341 -5.62 2.41 0.07
CA ASP A 341 -5.29 2.16 -1.33
C ASP A 341 -5.08 3.47 -2.12
N PHE A 342 -4.60 4.50 -1.43
CA PHE A 342 -4.23 5.75 -2.07
C PHE A 342 -3.19 5.53 -3.17
N ASP A 343 -3.39 6.19 -4.31
CA ASP A 343 -2.55 6.06 -5.50
C ASP A 343 -2.57 4.66 -6.16
N GLY A 344 -3.43 3.73 -5.71
CA GLY A 344 -3.56 2.34 -6.18
C GLY A 344 -4.40 2.18 -7.46
N ALA A 345 -4.52 3.23 -8.27
CA ALA A 345 -5.35 3.23 -9.49
C ALA A 345 -6.85 3.03 -9.22
N VAL A 346 -7.32 3.52 -8.10
CA VAL A 346 -8.72 3.46 -7.65
C VAL A 346 -9.28 4.86 -7.36
N PRO A 347 -10.60 5.09 -7.55
CA PRO A 347 -11.26 6.29 -7.06
C PRO A 347 -11.37 6.25 -5.54
N VAL A 348 -11.12 7.39 -4.89
CA VAL A 348 -11.26 7.56 -3.44
C VAL A 348 -12.06 8.81 -3.13
N PRO A 349 -12.77 8.91 -1.98
CA PRO A 349 -13.59 10.08 -1.66
C PRO A 349 -12.78 11.36 -1.42
N PHE A 350 -11.53 11.23 -0.93
CA PHE A 350 -10.63 12.34 -0.57
C PHE A 350 -9.16 11.90 -0.67
N ASP A 351 -8.22 12.83 -0.71
CA ASP A 351 -6.78 12.55 -0.63
C ASP A 351 -6.29 12.44 0.83
N ALA A 352 -5.02 12.15 1.03
CA ALA A 352 -4.45 11.92 2.36
C ALA A 352 -4.64 13.10 3.33
N SER A 353 -4.90 14.32 2.85
CA SER A 353 -5.20 15.46 3.72
C SER A 353 -6.63 15.44 4.30
N GLY A 354 -7.50 14.53 3.80
CA GLY A 354 -8.88 14.38 4.23
C GLY A 354 -9.14 13.31 5.30
N LEU A 355 -8.12 12.68 5.88
CA LEU A 355 -8.30 11.54 6.81
C LEU A 355 -9.15 11.85 8.06
N ALA A 356 -9.26 13.12 8.46
CA ALA A 356 -10.18 13.52 9.53
C ALA A 356 -11.67 13.27 9.20
N LEU A 357 -12.03 13.09 7.91
CA LEU A 357 -13.37 12.68 7.50
C LEU A 357 -13.68 11.24 7.90
N VAL A 358 -12.67 10.36 8.01
CA VAL A 358 -12.85 9.01 8.57
C VAL A 358 -13.19 9.11 10.06
N THR A 359 -12.49 9.97 10.81
CA THR A 359 -12.82 10.22 12.22
C THR A 359 -14.27 10.72 12.38
N GLU A 360 -14.74 11.61 11.52
CA GLU A 360 -16.13 12.05 11.46
C GLU A 360 -17.09 10.87 11.22
N ALA A 361 -16.77 10.03 10.24
CA ALA A 361 -17.57 8.86 9.90
C ALA A 361 -17.64 7.84 11.05
N LEU A 362 -16.53 7.64 11.78
CA LEU A 362 -16.50 6.77 12.96
C LEU A 362 -17.34 7.32 14.12
N LEU A 363 -17.30 8.63 14.36
CA LEU A 363 -18.20 9.29 15.31
C LEU A 363 -19.67 9.06 14.95
N ALA A 364 -20.01 9.18 13.66
CA ALA A 364 -21.38 8.94 13.17
C ALA A 364 -21.81 7.47 13.32
N GLN A 365 -20.88 6.52 13.36
CA GLN A 365 -21.14 5.10 13.68
C GLN A 365 -21.23 4.83 15.20
N GLY A 366 -21.06 5.84 16.05
CA GLY A 366 -21.18 5.71 17.50
C GLY A 366 -19.92 5.23 18.22
N PHE A 367 -18.77 5.19 17.56
CA PHE A 367 -17.51 4.87 18.23
C PHE A 367 -17.11 5.97 19.22
N ASP A 368 -16.64 5.57 20.39
CA ASP A 368 -16.04 6.48 21.35
C ASP A 368 -14.61 6.89 20.92
N GLU A 369 -14.04 7.87 21.62
CA GLU A 369 -12.72 8.41 21.32
C GLU A 369 -11.60 7.35 21.44
N ALA A 370 -11.71 6.41 22.38
CA ALA A 370 -10.74 5.36 22.58
C ALA A 370 -10.75 4.34 21.42
N ALA A 371 -11.94 3.93 20.98
CA ALA A 371 -12.13 3.07 19.82
C ALA A 371 -11.62 3.74 18.52
N ILE A 372 -11.94 5.02 18.32
CA ILE A 372 -11.45 5.81 17.19
C ILE A 372 -9.92 5.86 17.20
N GLY A 373 -9.29 6.17 18.32
CA GLY A 373 -7.84 6.20 18.43
C GLY A 373 -7.16 4.86 18.11
N ARG A 374 -7.81 3.73 18.47
CA ARG A 374 -7.35 2.39 18.10
C ARG A 374 -7.44 2.17 16.60
N ILE A 375 -8.59 2.39 15.99
CA ILE A 375 -8.87 2.18 14.56
C ILE A 375 -7.98 3.10 13.70
N MET A 376 -7.84 4.37 14.05
CA MET A 376 -7.07 5.33 13.27
C MET A 376 -5.58 4.98 13.21
N GLY A 377 -5.05 4.19 14.17
CA GLY A 377 -3.68 3.71 14.06
C GLY A 377 -3.12 3.04 15.33
N GLY A 378 -3.78 3.14 16.47
CA GLY A 378 -3.31 2.48 17.70
C GLY A 378 -3.10 0.98 17.52
N ASN A 379 -4.03 0.31 16.82
CA ASN A 379 -3.92 -1.13 16.51
C ASN A 379 -2.73 -1.43 15.61
N ALA A 380 -2.51 -0.60 14.58
CA ALA A 380 -1.37 -0.76 13.66
C ALA A 380 -0.04 -0.58 14.41
N ILE A 381 0.08 0.41 15.30
CA ILE A 381 1.27 0.59 16.14
C ILE A 381 1.50 -0.65 17.03
N TYR A 382 0.42 -1.17 17.64
CA TYR A 382 0.52 -2.38 18.44
C TYR A 382 1.04 -3.57 17.63
N LEU A 383 0.46 -3.82 16.45
CA LEU A 383 0.87 -4.88 15.53
C LEU A 383 2.34 -4.70 15.09
N LEU A 384 2.75 -3.49 14.70
CA LEU A 384 4.13 -3.22 14.28
C LEU A 384 5.13 -3.51 15.39
N ARG A 385 4.81 -3.22 16.66
CA ARG A 385 5.61 -3.59 17.82
C ARG A 385 5.79 -5.10 17.99
N GLN A 386 4.78 -5.89 17.62
CA GLN A 386 4.83 -7.36 17.70
C GLN A 386 5.61 -7.97 16.53
N CYS A 387 5.49 -7.39 15.35
CA CYS A 387 5.93 -8.01 14.10
C CYS A 387 7.29 -7.53 13.59
N LEU A 388 7.66 -6.28 13.81
CA LEU A 388 8.95 -5.77 13.33
C LEU A 388 10.14 -6.45 14.04
N PRO A 389 11.27 -6.62 13.34
CA PRO A 389 12.50 -7.11 13.96
C PRO A 389 12.96 -6.16 15.07
N ALA A 390 13.80 -6.69 15.98
CA ALA A 390 14.33 -5.95 17.13
C ALA A 390 15.11 -4.69 16.77
#